data_e6a1769f7742771c1c1d57c234c1ceb9
#
_entry.id   e6a1769f7742771c1c1d57c234c1ceb9
#
_cell.length_a   1.000
_cell.length_b   1.000
_cell.length_c   1.000
_cell.angle_alpha   90.00
_cell.angle_beta   90.00
_cell.angle_gamma   90.00
#
_symmetry.space_group_name_H-M   'P 1'
#
loop_
_entity.id
_entity.type
_entity.pdbx_description
1 polymer ?
#
loop_
_entity_poly.entity_id
_entity_poly.type
_entity_poly.pdbx_seq_one_letter_code
_entity_poly.pdbx_strand_id
1 'polypeptide(L)'
;EFAIGSAKPLPVYLLLDVSGSMGGEKINNLNEAAHDMIRSMADEEKMEVEILISIITFGSDVNVHLPATSASQVDWQDLTAGGMTPMGGALRKAKEMIEDKEIIPLRAYRPTIVLVSDGRPGDAWEEPLNVLIKTGRSQKCDRMAMAIGQDADENVLKRFIDGTEHELFYASNAKQLHEFFRYVTMSVTTRTRSQNPNEIPSANDIESTLKADPAQIIEHTDDDYPENEW
;
A
#
# COMPACT_ATOMS: atom_id res chain seq x y z
N GLU A 1 -14.37 -11.58 -34.91
CA GLU A 1 -13.90 -10.52 -33.97
C GLU A 1 -13.54 -11.20 -32.66
N PHE A 2 -12.25 -11.36 -32.39
CA PHE A 2 -11.81 -11.80 -31.07
C PHE A 2 -12.01 -10.60 -30.13
N ALA A 3 -12.95 -10.72 -29.20
CA ALA A 3 -13.06 -9.76 -28.11
C ALA A 3 -11.71 -9.76 -27.37
N ILE A 4 -10.97 -8.65 -27.47
CA ILE A 4 -9.82 -8.40 -26.62
C ILE A 4 -10.40 -8.38 -25.20
N GLY A 5 -10.17 -9.45 -24.43
CA GLY A 5 -10.61 -9.53 -23.05
C GLY A 5 -10.03 -8.34 -22.31
N SER A 6 -10.85 -7.58 -21.58
CA SER A 6 -10.35 -6.51 -20.72
C SER A 6 -9.29 -7.08 -19.77
N ALA A 7 -8.21 -6.33 -19.54
CA ALA A 7 -7.15 -6.69 -18.59
C ALA A 7 -7.75 -7.14 -17.24
N LYS A 8 -7.10 -8.10 -16.60
CA LYS A 8 -7.58 -8.61 -15.33
C LYS A 8 -7.01 -7.75 -14.21
N PRO A 9 -7.85 -7.12 -13.35
CA PRO A 9 -7.35 -6.19 -12.36
C PRO A 9 -6.58 -6.87 -11.23
N LEU A 10 -5.47 -6.24 -10.83
CA LEU A 10 -4.68 -6.52 -9.64
C LEU A 10 -4.83 -5.32 -8.69
N PRO A 11 -5.72 -5.42 -7.68
CA PRO A 11 -6.01 -4.29 -6.81
C PRO A 11 -4.92 -4.07 -5.76
N VAL A 12 -4.56 -2.81 -5.53
CA VAL A 12 -3.65 -2.34 -4.48
C VAL A 12 -4.37 -1.26 -3.67
N TYR A 13 -4.51 -1.50 -2.38
CA TYR A 13 -5.12 -0.57 -1.43
C TYR A 13 -4.06 0.03 -0.54
N LEU A 14 -3.93 1.35 -0.54
CA LEU A 14 -3.08 2.09 0.38
C LEU A 14 -3.94 2.69 1.48
N LEU A 15 -3.73 2.28 2.73
CA LEU A 15 -4.33 2.85 3.93
C LEU A 15 -3.25 3.73 4.57
N LEU A 16 -3.38 5.04 4.39
CA LEU A 16 -2.34 6.00 4.75
C LEU A 16 -2.81 6.88 5.90
N ASP A 17 -2.04 6.83 6.99
CA ASP A 17 -2.20 7.75 8.11
C ASP A 17 -1.84 9.17 7.66
N VAL A 18 -2.80 10.07 7.82
CA VAL A 18 -2.61 11.49 7.58
C VAL A 18 -3.02 12.28 8.83
N SER A 19 -2.89 11.69 10.02
CA SER A 19 -3.13 12.36 11.30
C SER A 19 -2.16 13.52 11.54
N GLY A 20 -2.41 14.31 12.57
CA GLY A 20 -1.60 15.50 12.87
C GLY A 20 -0.12 15.21 13.11
N SER A 21 0.23 14.01 13.64
CA SER A 21 1.60 13.55 13.86
C SER A 21 2.39 13.31 12.56
N MET A 22 1.68 13.10 11.45
CA MET A 22 2.28 12.97 10.12
C MET A 22 2.67 14.32 9.50
N GLY A 23 2.43 15.45 10.16
CA GLY A 23 2.74 16.78 9.64
C GLY A 23 4.23 17.02 9.40
N GLY A 24 4.56 17.98 8.53
CA GLY A 24 5.94 18.35 8.20
C GLY A 24 6.61 17.40 7.20
N GLU A 25 7.82 16.94 7.51
CA GLU A 25 8.61 16.10 6.61
C GLU A 25 7.99 14.73 6.36
N LYS A 26 7.32 14.13 7.35
CA LYS A 26 6.70 12.81 7.20
C LYS A 26 5.67 12.78 6.06
N ILE A 27 4.74 13.75 6.03
CA ILE A 27 3.71 13.78 5.00
C ILE A 27 4.27 14.13 3.62
N ASN A 28 5.31 14.98 3.57
CA ASN A 28 5.98 15.31 2.32
C ASN A 28 6.67 14.06 1.74
N ASN A 29 7.45 13.36 2.55
CA ASN A 29 8.12 12.12 2.15
C ASN A 29 7.14 11.00 1.80
N LEU A 30 5.99 10.93 2.49
CA LEU A 30 4.93 9.98 2.15
C LEU A 30 4.33 10.30 0.77
N ASN A 31 4.09 11.57 0.46
CA ASN A 31 3.62 12.02 -0.85
C ASN A 31 4.59 11.62 -1.96
N GLU A 32 5.86 11.92 -1.80
CA GLU A 32 6.89 11.57 -2.78
C GLU A 32 6.99 10.06 -2.99
N ALA A 33 7.14 9.30 -1.92
CA ALA A 33 7.29 7.85 -1.99
C ALA A 33 6.06 7.14 -2.59
N ALA A 34 4.84 7.56 -2.21
CA ALA A 34 3.62 7.00 -2.76
C ALA A 34 3.43 7.37 -4.25
N HIS A 35 3.74 8.61 -4.63
CA HIS A 35 3.67 9.04 -6.03
C HIS A 35 4.66 8.26 -6.91
N ASP A 36 5.91 8.11 -6.46
CA ASP A 36 6.94 7.36 -7.19
C ASP A 36 6.57 5.88 -7.33
N MET A 37 6.01 5.28 -6.29
CA MET A 37 5.47 3.91 -6.37
C MET A 37 4.39 3.80 -7.44
N ILE A 38 3.42 4.72 -7.48
CA ILE A 38 2.32 4.70 -8.45
C ILE A 38 2.85 4.85 -9.87
N ARG A 39 3.80 5.75 -10.10
CA ARG A 39 4.45 5.92 -11.40
C ARG A 39 5.16 4.63 -11.84
N SER A 40 5.92 4.02 -10.95
CA SER A 40 6.61 2.77 -11.24
C SER A 40 5.64 1.63 -11.54
N MET A 41 4.49 1.57 -10.86
CA MET A 41 3.43 0.60 -11.16
C MET A 41 2.76 0.89 -12.51
N ALA A 42 2.59 2.15 -12.89
CA ALA A 42 2.04 2.54 -14.20
C ALA A 42 2.93 2.07 -15.36
N ASP A 43 4.25 2.19 -15.19
CA ASP A 43 5.22 1.73 -16.20
C ASP A 43 5.24 0.20 -16.36
N GLU A 44 4.77 -0.54 -15.35
CA GLU A 44 4.70 -2.00 -15.33
C GLU A 44 3.35 -2.58 -15.75
N GLU A 45 2.33 -1.75 -15.98
CA GLU A 45 1.05 -2.24 -16.48
C GLU A 45 1.21 -2.91 -17.85
N LYS A 46 0.57 -4.06 -18.01
CA LYS A 46 0.61 -4.86 -19.23
C LYS A 46 -0.80 -5.08 -19.79
N MET A 47 -0.87 -5.47 -21.05
CA MET A 47 -2.14 -5.73 -21.72
C MET A 47 -3.04 -6.75 -20.99
N GLU A 48 -2.46 -7.66 -20.20
CA GLU A 48 -3.19 -8.75 -19.53
C GLU A 48 -3.51 -8.45 -18.07
N VAL A 49 -2.76 -7.54 -17.42
CA VAL A 49 -2.91 -7.18 -16.01
C VAL A 49 -2.96 -5.67 -15.86
N GLU A 50 -4.03 -5.19 -15.24
CA GLU A 50 -4.25 -3.80 -14.89
C GLU A 50 -4.03 -3.62 -13.39
N ILE A 51 -3.16 -2.70 -12.98
CA ILE A 51 -2.95 -2.40 -11.56
C ILE A 51 -3.95 -1.34 -11.13
N LEU A 52 -4.94 -1.73 -10.30
CA LEU A 52 -5.94 -0.81 -9.76
C LEU A 52 -5.51 -0.29 -8.39
N ILE A 53 -5.24 1.01 -8.30
CA ILE A 53 -4.84 1.65 -7.05
C ILE A 53 -6.03 2.33 -6.40
N SER A 54 -6.20 2.10 -5.10
CA SER A 54 -7.13 2.84 -4.24
C SER A 54 -6.38 3.39 -3.04
N ILE A 55 -6.64 4.65 -2.68
CA ILE A 55 -6.03 5.28 -1.50
C ILE A 55 -7.12 5.65 -0.52
N ILE A 56 -7.01 5.13 0.70
CA ILE A 56 -7.86 5.48 1.84
C ILE A 56 -6.98 6.21 2.83
N THR A 57 -7.30 7.47 3.11
CA THR A 57 -6.61 8.26 4.13
C THR A 57 -7.41 8.29 5.41
N PHE A 58 -6.71 8.35 6.55
CA PHE A 58 -7.33 8.48 7.86
C PHE A 58 -6.57 9.50 8.71
N GLY A 59 -7.30 10.52 9.12
CA GLY A 59 -6.83 11.70 9.86
C GLY A 59 -8.01 12.37 10.54
N SER A 60 -8.40 13.58 10.10
CA SER A 60 -9.63 14.21 10.62
C SER A 60 -10.86 13.34 10.37
N ASP A 61 -10.90 12.69 9.21
CA ASP A 61 -11.93 11.74 8.79
C ASP A 61 -11.28 10.56 8.05
N VAL A 62 -12.10 9.56 7.71
CA VAL A 62 -11.72 8.50 6.78
C VAL A 62 -12.24 8.85 5.40
N ASN A 63 -11.32 9.04 4.45
CA ASN A 63 -11.66 9.44 3.09
C ASN A 63 -11.13 8.46 2.06
N VAL A 64 -11.90 8.22 1.01
CA VAL A 64 -11.39 7.61 -0.22
C VAL A 64 -10.75 8.73 -1.04
N HIS A 65 -9.44 8.93 -0.81
CA HIS A 65 -8.65 9.96 -1.49
C HIS A 65 -8.51 9.66 -2.98
N LEU A 66 -8.29 8.38 -3.32
CA LEU A 66 -8.28 7.89 -4.69
C LEU A 66 -9.20 6.67 -4.78
N PRO A 67 -10.31 6.73 -5.54
CA PRO A 67 -11.10 5.54 -5.83
C PRO A 67 -10.30 4.58 -6.74
N ALA A 68 -10.77 3.34 -6.89
CA ALA A 68 -10.10 2.33 -7.72
C ALA A 68 -9.84 2.86 -9.14
N THR A 69 -8.58 3.17 -9.40
CA THR A 69 -8.10 3.81 -10.64
C THR A 69 -6.91 3.04 -11.18
N SER A 70 -6.85 2.81 -12.49
CA SER A 70 -5.68 2.22 -13.15
C SER A 70 -4.43 3.06 -12.87
N ALA A 71 -3.31 2.42 -12.53
CA ALA A 71 -2.08 3.11 -12.14
C ALA A 71 -1.65 4.14 -13.19
N SER A 72 -1.80 3.80 -14.48
CA SER A 72 -1.49 4.68 -15.62
C SER A 72 -2.44 5.88 -15.79
N GLN A 73 -3.56 5.90 -15.07
CA GLN A 73 -4.58 6.97 -15.12
C GLN A 73 -4.64 7.80 -13.84
N VAL A 74 -3.78 7.53 -12.86
CA VAL A 74 -3.80 8.27 -11.60
C VAL A 74 -3.31 9.70 -11.84
N ASP A 75 -4.17 10.67 -11.48
CA ASP A 75 -3.82 12.08 -11.33
C ASP A 75 -3.53 12.33 -9.84
N TRP A 76 -2.25 12.32 -9.47
CA TRP A 76 -1.82 12.42 -8.08
C TRP A 76 -2.22 13.77 -7.47
N GLN A 77 -2.78 13.70 -6.28
CA GLN A 77 -3.06 14.85 -5.44
C GLN A 77 -2.38 14.68 -4.09
N ASP A 78 -1.64 15.69 -3.66
CA ASP A 78 -0.89 15.61 -2.41
C ASP A 78 -1.80 15.42 -1.19
N LEU A 79 -1.38 14.53 -0.31
CA LEU A 79 -1.99 14.29 0.99
C LEU A 79 -1.62 15.44 1.94
N THR A 80 -2.56 15.80 2.80
CA THR A 80 -2.36 16.79 3.86
C THR A 80 -2.60 16.19 5.22
N ALA A 81 -1.71 16.46 6.17
CA ALA A 81 -1.81 15.94 7.52
C ALA A 81 -2.74 16.78 8.41
N GLY A 82 -3.50 16.10 9.26
CA GLY A 82 -4.36 16.74 10.27
C GLY A 82 -5.31 15.75 10.96
N GLY A 83 -5.75 16.09 12.15
CA GLY A 83 -6.75 15.34 12.90
C GLY A 83 -6.20 14.18 13.71
N MET A 84 -7.08 13.21 13.96
CA MET A 84 -6.85 12.01 14.78
C MET A 84 -6.41 10.82 13.91
N THR A 85 -6.47 9.60 14.47
CA THR A 85 -6.05 8.36 13.79
C THR A 85 -7.21 7.35 13.76
N PRO A 86 -8.29 7.58 12.97
CA PRO A 86 -9.44 6.67 12.90
C PRO A 86 -9.14 5.42 12.05
N MET A 87 -8.16 4.64 12.48
CA MET A 87 -7.65 3.45 11.78
C MET A 87 -8.74 2.38 11.62
N GLY A 88 -9.56 2.14 12.64
CA GLY A 88 -10.68 1.19 12.57
C GLY A 88 -11.70 1.56 11.50
N GLY A 89 -11.94 2.86 11.30
CA GLY A 89 -12.75 3.38 10.21
C GLY A 89 -12.13 3.08 8.84
N ALA A 90 -10.81 3.27 8.70
CA ALA A 90 -10.09 2.97 7.45
C ALA A 90 -10.13 1.47 7.11
N LEU A 91 -9.96 0.60 8.11
CA LEU A 91 -10.06 -0.87 7.94
C LEU A 91 -11.47 -1.29 7.48
N ARG A 92 -12.54 -0.69 8.06
CA ARG A 92 -13.93 -0.92 7.60
C ARG A 92 -14.13 -0.48 6.15
N LYS A 93 -13.63 0.72 5.80
CA LYS A 93 -13.74 1.25 4.44
C LYS A 93 -13.02 0.37 3.42
N ALA A 94 -11.81 -0.07 3.72
CA ALA A 94 -11.08 -1.02 2.87
C ALA A 94 -11.86 -2.34 2.69
N LYS A 95 -12.41 -2.87 3.78
CA LYS A 95 -13.26 -4.07 3.74
C LYS A 95 -14.46 -3.88 2.81
N GLU A 96 -15.22 -2.80 2.97
CA GLU A 96 -16.37 -2.49 2.11
C GLU A 96 -15.99 -2.48 0.63
N MET A 97 -14.92 -1.75 0.28
CA MET A 97 -14.48 -1.62 -1.11
C MET A 97 -14.00 -2.95 -1.71
N ILE A 98 -13.31 -3.78 -0.94
CA ILE A 98 -12.81 -5.09 -1.40
C ILE A 98 -13.97 -6.08 -1.62
N GLU A 99 -14.99 -6.04 -0.78
CA GLU A 99 -16.16 -6.92 -0.91
C GLU A 99 -17.12 -6.47 -2.01
N ASP A 100 -17.10 -5.20 -2.39
CA ASP A 100 -17.95 -4.66 -3.46
C ASP A 100 -17.49 -5.17 -4.83
N LYS A 101 -18.37 -5.93 -5.49
CA LYS A 101 -18.10 -6.55 -6.79
C LYS A 101 -18.15 -5.54 -7.95
N GLU A 102 -18.80 -4.40 -7.75
CA GLU A 102 -18.81 -3.29 -8.72
C GLU A 102 -17.48 -2.54 -8.73
N ILE A 103 -16.81 -2.45 -7.56
CA ILE A 103 -15.48 -1.86 -7.44
C ILE A 103 -14.42 -2.89 -7.84
N ILE A 104 -14.45 -4.08 -7.23
CA ILE A 104 -13.49 -5.16 -7.48
C ILE A 104 -14.22 -6.39 -8.03
N PRO A 105 -14.20 -6.62 -9.33
CA PRO A 105 -14.90 -7.74 -9.95
C PRO A 105 -14.38 -9.10 -9.43
N LEU A 106 -15.23 -10.12 -9.49
CA LEU A 106 -14.89 -11.47 -9.01
C LEU A 106 -13.68 -12.09 -9.73
N ARG A 107 -13.42 -11.64 -10.97
CA ARG A 107 -12.27 -12.09 -11.76
C ARG A 107 -10.94 -11.46 -11.34
N ALA A 108 -10.96 -10.42 -10.49
CA ALA A 108 -9.75 -9.74 -10.03
C ALA A 108 -8.76 -10.71 -9.38
N TYR A 109 -7.48 -10.40 -9.48
CA TYR A 109 -6.44 -11.07 -8.73
C TYR A 109 -6.53 -10.73 -7.25
N ARG A 110 -5.84 -11.50 -6.42
CA ARG A 110 -5.75 -11.29 -4.97
C ARG A 110 -5.27 -9.86 -4.68
N PRO A 111 -6.04 -9.03 -3.96
CA PRO A 111 -5.63 -7.67 -3.63
C PRO A 111 -4.43 -7.64 -2.69
N THR A 112 -3.62 -6.57 -2.78
CA THR A 112 -2.64 -6.19 -1.78
C THR A 112 -3.17 -5.02 -0.97
N ILE A 113 -3.03 -5.05 0.36
CA ILE A 113 -3.37 -3.95 1.26
C ILE A 113 -2.10 -3.51 1.98
N VAL A 114 -1.80 -2.22 1.90
CA VAL A 114 -0.65 -1.60 2.54
C VAL A 114 -1.14 -0.63 3.61
N LEU A 115 -0.71 -0.82 4.86
CA LEU A 115 -1.06 0.04 5.99
C LEU A 115 0.18 0.79 6.48
N VAL A 116 0.14 2.12 6.45
CA VAL A 116 1.22 2.99 6.90
C VAL A 116 0.70 3.90 7.99
N SER A 117 1.32 3.88 9.18
CA SER A 117 0.91 4.72 10.31
C SER A 117 2.09 5.07 11.22
N ASP A 118 2.03 6.26 11.81
CA ASP A 118 2.99 6.75 12.81
C ASP A 118 2.41 6.84 14.22
N GLY A 119 1.17 6.41 14.42
CA GLY A 119 0.46 6.63 15.67
C GLY A 119 -0.32 5.42 16.19
N ARG A 120 -1.05 5.68 17.27
CA ARG A 120 -1.99 4.73 17.87
C ARG A 120 -3.39 4.97 17.33
N PRO A 121 -4.16 3.89 17.06
CA PRO A 121 -5.55 4.05 16.68
C PRO A 121 -6.32 4.89 17.69
N GLY A 122 -7.04 5.90 17.20
CA GLY A 122 -7.90 6.78 18.01
C GLY A 122 -9.34 6.28 18.13
N ASP A 123 -9.67 5.17 17.47
CA ASP A 123 -11.00 4.58 17.43
C ASP A 123 -10.97 3.07 17.75
N ALA A 124 -12.14 2.44 17.78
CA ALA A 124 -12.26 0.99 17.96
C ALA A 124 -11.80 0.26 16.68
N TRP A 125 -10.65 -0.36 16.73
CA TRP A 125 -9.97 -0.99 15.59
C TRP A 125 -9.97 -2.52 15.61
N GLU A 126 -10.10 -3.15 16.78
CA GLU A 126 -9.92 -4.60 16.95
C GLU A 126 -10.96 -5.40 16.16
N GLU A 127 -12.23 -5.00 16.24
CA GLU A 127 -13.30 -5.67 15.51
C GLU A 127 -13.19 -5.44 14.00
N PRO A 128 -13.03 -4.20 13.50
CA PRO A 128 -12.75 -3.96 12.08
C PRO A 128 -11.57 -4.76 11.54
N LEU A 129 -10.46 -4.83 12.28
CA LEU A 129 -9.29 -5.61 11.89
C LEU A 129 -9.64 -7.10 11.81
N ASN A 130 -10.28 -7.66 12.83
CA ASN A 130 -10.66 -9.08 12.83
C ASN A 130 -11.58 -9.42 11.66
N VAL A 131 -12.55 -8.56 11.34
CA VAL A 131 -13.45 -8.74 10.21
C VAL A 131 -12.69 -8.68 8.88
N LEU A 132 -11.77 -7.74 8.72
CA LEU A 132 -10.95 -7.60 7.52
C LEU A 132 -10.10 -8.85 7.26
N ILE A 133 -9.39 -9.34 8.28
CA ILE A 133 -8.38 -10.41 8.11
C ILE A 133 -8.95 -11.84 8.21
N LYS A 134 -10.19 -12.01 8.68
CA LYS A 134 -10.78 -13.34 8.94
C LYS A 134 -12.02 -13.67 8.13
N THR A 135 -12.60 -12.71 7.41
CA THR A 135 -13.88 -12.93 6.73
C THR A 135 -13.90 -12.43 5.29
N GLY A 136 -14.77 -13.01 4.46
CA GLY A 136 -15.05 -12.57 3.10
C GLY A 136 -13.84 -12.68 2.16
N ARG A 137 -13.80 -11.82 1.14
CA ARG A 137 -12.73 -11.78 0.16
C ARG A 137 -11.44 -11.20 0.74
N SER A 138 -11.57 -10.23 1.63
CA SER A 138 -10.44 -9.50 2.22
C SER A 138 -9.52 -10.38 3.07
N GLN A 139 -10.02 -11.50 3.66
CA GLN A 139 -9.17 -12.44 4.40
C GLN A 139 -8.04 -13.05 3.55
N LYS A 140 -8.23 -13.08 2.22
CA LYS A 140 -7.25 -13.63 1.28
C LYS A 140 -6.28 -12.58 0.73
N CYS A 141 -6.45 -11.32 1.08
CA CYS A 141 -5.56 -10.25 0.62
C CYS A 141 -4.13 -10.48 1.13
N ASP A 142 -3.17 -10.09 0.32
CA ASP A 142 -1.82 -9.87 0.78
C ASP A 142 -1.79 -8.60 1.64
N ARG A 143 -1.03 -8.58 2.73
CA ARG A 143 -1.02 -7.44 3.66
C ARG A 143 0.40 -7.09 4.06
N MET A 144 0.77 -5.83 3.88
CA MET A 144 2.05 -5.26 4.28
C MET A 144 1.80 -4.07 5.20
N ALA A 145 2.68 -3.82 6.16
CA ALA A 145 2.56 -2.69 7.06
C ALA A 145 3.90 -2.03 7.35
N MET A 146 3.84 -0.72 7.58
CA MET A 146 4.98 0.08 8.01
C MET A 146 4.63 0.93 9.21
N ALA A 147 5.52 0.88 10.21
CA ALA A 147 5.54 1.78 11.35
C ALA A 147 6.48 2.96 11.06
N ILE A 148 5.96 4.20 11.17
CA ILE A 148 6.75 5.41 10.99
C ILE A 148 7.08 6.01 12.35
N GLY A 149 8.38 6.18 12.64
CA GLY A 149 8.86 6.72 13.92
C GLY A 149 8.65 5.76 15.08
N GLN A 150 8.80 6.28 16.30
CA GLN A 150 8.82 5.47 17.54
C GLN A 150 7.45 5.34 18.22
N ASP A 151 6.48 6.16 17.82
CA ASP A 151 5.16 6.25 18.49
C ASP A 151 4.10 5.34 17.84
N ALA A 152 4.42 4.71 16.72
CA ALA A 152 3.52 3.79 16.02
C ALA A 152 3.13 2.59 16.89
N ASP A 153 1.87 2.21 16.88
CA ASP A 153 1.40 1.01 17.59
C ASP A 153 1.75 -0.27 16.84
N GLU A 154 2.93 -0.81 17.13
CA GLU A 154 3.40 -2.04 16.50
C GLU A 154 2.45 -3.24 16.72
N ASN A 155 1.71 -3.26 17.82
CA ASN A 155 0.81 -4.38 18.10
C ASN A 155 -0.32 -4.47 17.05
N VAL A 156 -0.95 -3.34 16.71
CA VAL A 156 -2.00 -3.33 15.68
C VAL A 156 -1.42 -3.63 14.31
N LEU A 157 -0.24 -3.09 13.98
CA LEU A 157 0.40 -3.32 12.69
C LEU A 157 0.85 -4.77 12.52
N LYS A 158 1.43 -5.39 13.55
CA LYS A 158 1.78 -6.83 13.56
C LYS A 158 0.55 -7.72 13.43
N ARG A 159 -0.55 -7.39 14.11
CA ARG A 159 -1.81 -8.12 13.96
C ARG A 159 -2.41 -7.96 12.55
N PHE A 160 -2.21 -6.80 11.92
CA PHE A 160 -2.70 -6.57 10.55
C PHE A 160 -2.01 -7.50 9.54
N ILE A 161 -0.71 -7.74 9.68
CA ILE A 161 0.06 -8.63 8.79
C ILE A 161 0.08 -10.10 9.23
N ASP A 162 -0.53 -10.43 10.36
CA ASP A 162 -0.56 -11.80 10.88
C ASP A 162 -1.12 -12.79 9.84
N GLY A 163 -0.40 -13.90 9.63
CA GLY A 163 -0.73 -14.91 8.64
C GLY A 163 -0.32 -14.56 7.19
N THR A 164 0.52 -13.53 7.00
CA THR A 164 1.22 -13.25 5.73
C THR A 164 2.70 -13.65 5.80
N GLU A 165 3.38 -13.60 4.66
CA GLU A 165 4.83 -13.87 4.58
C GLU A 165 5.69 -12.62 4.89
N HIS A 166 5.06 -11.49 5.21
CA HIS A 166 5.74 -10.23 5.42
C HIS A 166 6.03 -9.97 6.90
N GLU A 167 7.14 -9.30 7.15
CA GLU A 167 7.46 -8.71 8.45
C GLU A 167 6.99 -7.26 8.51
N LEU A 168 6.92 -6.70 9.73
CA LEU A 168 6.63 -5.28 9.92
C LEU A 168 7.84 -4.46 9.53
N PHE A 169 7.64 -3.52 8.61
CA PHE A 169 8.66 -2.55 8.23
C PHE A 169 8.67 -1.35 9.17
N TYR A 170 9.83 -0.72 9.28
CA TYR A 170 10.04 0.46 10.11
C TYR A 170 10.71 1.57 9.30
N ALA A 171 10.24 2.79 9.46
CA ALA A 171 10.87 3.96 8.89
C ALA A 171 11.08 5.03 9.96
N SER A 172 12.31 5.52 10.09
CA SER A 172 12.69 6.68 10.89
C SER A 172 13.18 7.85 10.03
N ASN A 173 13.24 7.66 8.72
CA ASN A 173 13.67 8.66 7.75
C ASN A 173 13.06 8.40 6.35
N ALA A 174 13.23 9.36 5.45
CA ALA A 174 12.72 9.31 4.08
C ALA A 174 13.21 8.08 3.31
N LYS A 175 14.51 7.74 3.42
CA LYS A 175 15.13 6.62 2.72
C LYS A 175 14.42 5.30 3.02
N GLN A 176 14.17 5.00 4.30
CA GLN A 176 13.48 3.77 4.72
C GLN A 176 12.03 3.72 4.23
N LEU A 177 11.36 4.88 4.18
CA LEU A 177 10.01 4.97 3.64
C LEU A 177 10.00 4.66 2.13
N HIS A 178 10.93 5.22 1.36
CA HIS A 178 11.08 4.92 -0.07
C HIS A 178 11.47 3.45 -0.32
N GLU A 179 12.35 2.88 0.49
CA GLU A 179 12.73 1.46 0.42
C GLU A 179 11.50 0.54 0.63
N PHE A 180 10.62 0.87 1.56
CA PHE A 180 9.38 0.13 1.76
C PHE A 180 8.45 0.22 0.54
N PHE A 181 8.20 1.41 0.00
CA PHE A 181 7.35 1.55 -1.16
C PHE A 181 7.94 0.88 -2.42
N ARG A 182 9.27 0.85 -2.53
CA ARG A 182 9.94 0.03 -3.56
C ARG A 182 9.68 -1.46 -3.34
N TYR A 183 9.75 -1.95 -2.11
CA TYR A 183 9.41 -3.34 -1.79
C TYR A 183 7.97 -3.67 -2.18
N VAL A 184 7.01 -2.80 -1.86
CA VAL A 184 5.60 -2.93 -2.28
C VAL A 184 5.50 -2.97 -3.81
N THR A 185 6.16 -2.04 -4.50
CA THR A 185 6.20 -2.00 -5.97
C THR A 185 6.70 -3.34 -6.53
N MET A 186 7.83 -3.84 -6.05
CA MET A 186 8.42 -5.09 -6.53
C MET A 186 7.52 -6.30 -6.26
N SER A 187 6.86 -6.35 -5.10
CA SER A 187 5.89 -7.41 -4.81
C SER A 187 4.74 -7.40 -5.83
N VAL A 188 4.18 -6.24 -6.12
CA VAL A 188 3.06 -6.10 -7.06
C VAL A 188 3.51 -6.38 -8.50
N THR A 189 4.61 -5.77 -8.95
CA THR A 189 5.07 -5.89 -10.34
C THR A 189 5.63 -7.28 -10.67
N THR A 190 6.23 -7.97 -9.71
CA THR A 190 6.59 -9.38 -9.87
C THR A 190 5.36 -10.24 -10.17
N ARG A 191 4.23 -9.95 -9.53
CA ARG A 191 2.97 -10.64 -9.78
C ARG A 191 2.41 -10.37 -11.18
N THR A 192 2.53 -9.16 -11.72
CA THR A 192 2.09 -8.85 -13.09
C THR A 192 2.89 -9.61 -14.15
N ARG A 193 4.12 -9.98 -13.82
CA ARG A 193 5.03 -10.75 -14.68
C ARG A 193 4.89 -12.27 -14.51
N SER A 194 4.23 -12.72 -13.42
CA SER A 194 4.05 -14.13 -13.11
C SER A 194 2.96 -14.78 -13.98
N GLN A 195 3.09 -16.07 -14.24
CA GLN A 195 2.03 -16.89 -14.84
C GLN A 195 0.81 -17.02 -13.91
N ASN A 196 1.01 -16.86 -12.60
CA ASN A 196 -0.03 -16.88 -11.59
C ASN A 196 0.04 -15.64 -10.69
N PRO A 197 -0.59 -14.51 -11.07
CA PRO A 197 -0.57 -13.28 -10.26
C PRO A 197 -1.24 -13.39 -8.87
N ASN A 198 -1.90 -14.50 -8.55
CA ASN A 198 -2.42 -14.76 -7.20
C ASN A 198 -1.36 -15.33 -6.24
N GLU A 199 -0.24 -15.76 -6.74
CA GLU A 199 0.89 -16.23 -5.94
C GLU A 199 1.65 -15.01 -5.40
N ILE A 200 1.81 -14.95 -4.08
CA ILE A 200 2.54 -13.88 -3.43
C ILE A 200 4.02 -14.25 -3.43
N PRO A 201 4.90 -13.38 -3.99
CA PRO A 201 6.33 -13.64 -3.97
C PRO A 201 6.86 -13.62 -2.54
N SER A 202 7.82 -14.50 -2.23
CA SER A 202 8.48 -14.47 -0.92
C SER A 202 9.36 -13.22 -0.77
N ALA A 203 9.66 -12.84 0.48
CA ALA A 203 10.57 -11.73 0.76
C ALA A 203 11.93 -11.92 0.06
N ASN A 204 12.45 -13.15 0.03
CA ASN A 204 13.72 -13.49 -0.66
C ASN A 204 13.63 -13.29 -2.17
N ASP A 205 12.48 -13.60 -2.80
CA ASP A 205 12.27 -13.39 -4.24
C ASP A 205 12.25 -11.90 -4.56
N ILE A 206 11.56 -11.11 -3.74
CA ILE A 206 11.48 -9.65 -3.90
C ILE A 206 12.86 -9.03 -3.74
N GLU A 207 13.59 -9.36 -2.67
CA GLU A 207 14.96 -8.86 -2.44
C GLU A 207 15.93 -9.25 -3.55
N SER A 208 15.82 -10.46 -4.06
CA SER A 208 16.66 -10.94 -5.17
C SER A 208 16.40 -10.14 -6.43
N THR A 209 15.13 -9.79 -6.69
CA THR A 209 14.73 -8.98 -7.83
C THR A 209 15.23 -7.54 -7.67
N LEU A 210 15.11 -6.95 -6.47
CA LEU A 210 15.63 -5.62 -6.15
C LEU A 210 17.16 -5.51 -6.37
N LYS A 211 17.90 -6.57 -6.05
CA LYS A 211 19.36 -6.63 -6.27
C LYS A 211 19.74 -6.85 -7.72
N ALA A 212 18.90 -7.50 -8.52
CA ALA A 212 19.18 -7.85 -9.92
C ALA A 212 18.82 -6.75 -10.92
N ASP A 213 17.99 -5.78 -10.55
CA ASP A 213 17.55 -4.69 -11.41
C ASP A 213 18.04 -3.31 -10.91
N PRO A 214 19.31 -2.95 -11.24
CA PRO A 214 19.88 -1.65 -10.88
C PRO A 214 19.18 -0.47 -11.56
N ALA A 215 18.44 -0.70 -12.65
CA ALA A 215 17.75 0.36 -13.39
C ALA A 215 16.48 0.86 -12.66
N GLN A 216 15.97 0.11 -11.69
CA GLN A 216 14.95 0.56 -10.74
C GLN A 216 15.55 1.14 -9.44
N ILE A 217 16.86 1.13 -9.33
CA ILE A 217 17.59 2.03 -8.46
C ILE A 217 17.52 3.39 -9.17
N ILE A 218 16.48 4.18 -8.93
CA ILE A 218 16.68 5.62 -8.93
C ILE A 218 17.81 5.77 -7.91
N GLU A 219 19.02 6.06 -8.38
CA GLU A 219 20.13 6.43 -7.52
C GLU A 219 19.73 7.74 -6.83
N HIS A 220 18.87 7.64 -5.83
CA HIS A 220 18.85 8.64 -4.81
C HIS A 220 20.18 8.48 -4.09
N THR A 221 21.11 9.36 -4.41
CA THR A 221 22.37 9.47 -3.69
C THR A 221 22.05 9.75 -2.24
N ASP A 222 22.92 9.39 -1.32
CA ASP A 222 22.71 9.69 0.13
C ASP A 222 22.51 11.21 0.38
N ASP A 223 22.81 12.06 -0.61
CA ASP A 223 22.57 13.51 -0.61
C ASP A 223 21.09 13.89 -0.90
N ASP A 224 20.29 13.00 -1.50
CA ASP A 224 18.86 13.26 -1.81
C ASP A 224 17.97 13.09 -0.58
N TYR A 225 18.42 12.37 0.43
CA TYR A 225 17.71 12.17 1.70
C TYR A 225 18.63 12.54 2.87
N PRO A 226 18.45 13.71 3.49
CA PRO A 226 19.16 14.02 4.73
C PRO A 226 18.86 12.94 5.78
N GLU A 227 19.91 12.46 6.46
CA GLU A 227 19.81 11.42 7.51
C GLU A 227 19.07 11.90 8.77
N ASN A 228 18.15 12.85 8.64
CA ASN A 228 17.38 13.33 9.78
C ASN A 228 16.28 12.33 10.12
N GLU A 229 16.35 11.79 11.33
CA GLU A 229 15.25 11.01 11.91
C GLU A 229 14.09 11.95 12.30
N TRP A 230 12.86 11.48 12.14
CA TRP A 230 11.67 12.16 12.60
C TRP A 230 11.14 11.65 13.94
#